data_a7b75aa8bc4b3468227e867297c8d6a4
#
_entry.id   a7b75aa8bc4b3468227e867297c8d6a4
#
_cell.length_a   1.000
_cell.length_b   1.000
_cell.length_c   1.000
_cell.angle_alpha   90.00
_cell.angle_beta   90.00
_cell.angle_gamma   90.00
#
_symmetry.space_group_name_H-M   'P 1'
#
loop_
_entity.id
_entity.type
_entity.pdbx_description
1 polymer ?
#
loop_
_entity_poly.entity_id
_entity_poly.type
_entity_poly.pdbx_seq_one_letter_code
_entity_poly.pdbx_strand_id
1 'polypeptide(L)'
;MNIEKLENVINRFKSIHGERYDYSLVEYTNNKTKVKWTVSNNKIRIVNKNNKYATIKGLKVGSAYIKAKIGKKTYRSKMTIKKKVVKTPSAPTVKNYTYNRIILDNDKLQIKLAYTTSSEIAFSVYNKTDSLFKFDCEYFKLNDTDYEPDEMTTSPYIASKDTRNFILKAKIKNPECTSFAGVFSIWASDGYIIDYLNVSKTTVK
;
A
#
# COMPACT_ATOMS: atom_id res chain seq x y z
N MET A 1 35.22 -14.49 9.55
CA MET A 1 33.93 -13.83 9.20
C MET A 1 32.80 -14.77 9.62
N ASN A 2 32.05 -14.34 10.63
CA ASN A 2 31.16 -15.20 11.42
C ASN A 2 29.90 -15.58 10.62
N ILE A 3 29.60 -16.87 10.52
CA ILE A 3 28.49 -17.45 9.71
C ILE A 3 27.13 -16.98 10.23
N GLU A 4 26.98 -16.73 11.54
CA GLU A 4 25.75 -16.20 12.17
C GLU A 4 25.30 -14.83 11.65
N LYS A 5 26.24 -13.97 11.23
CA LYS A 5 25.89 -12.66 10.63
C LYS A 5 25.26 -12.75 9.25
N LEU A 6 25.48 -13.83 8.53
CA LEU A 6 24.94 -14.04 7.18
C LEU A 6 23.49 -14.62 7.18
N GLU A 7 23.16 -15.44 8.16
CA GLU A 7 21.78 -15.93 8.32
C GLU A 7 20.80 -14.82 8.73
N ASN A 8 21.24 -13.89 9.57
CA ASN A 8 20.47 -12.72 9.99
C ASN A 8 20.21 -11.70 8.86
N VAL A 9 21.06 -11.64 7.84
CA VAL A 9 20.93 -10.69 6.72
C VAL A 9 19.93 -11.22 5.67
N ILE A 10 19.81 -12.52 5.50
CA ILE A 10 18.84 -13.15 4.57
C ILE A 10 17.41 -13.07 5.11
N ASN A 11 17.22 -12.88 6.42
CA ASN A 11 15.91 -12.89 7.09
C ASN A 11 15.22 -11.53 7.20
N ARG A 12 15.84 -10.42 6.78
CA ARG A 12 15.16 -9.12 6.69
C ARG A 12 14.36 -9.00 5.40
N PHE A 13 13.15 -9.54 5.44
CA PHE A 13 12.16 -9.31 4.40
C PHE A 13 11.42 -7.99 4.69
N LYS A 14 11.58 -6.99 3.81
CA LYS A 14 10.60 -5.91 3.69
C LYS A 14 9.59 -6.34 2.64
N SER A 15 8.41 -6.75 3.08
CA SER A 15 7.25 -6.94 2.21
C SER A 15 6.70 -5.56 1.86
N ILE A 16 6.82 -5.18 0.60
CA ILE A 16 6.16 -3.97 0.08
C ILE A 16 4.87 -4.46 -0.56
N HIS A 17 3.74 -4.16 0.08
CA HIS A 17 2.42 -4.52 -0.43
C HIS A 17 2.00 -3.54 -1.53
N GLY A 18 2.00 -4.02 -2.77
CA GLY A 18 1.32 -3.35 -3.88
C GLY A 18 0.13 -4.21 -4.34
N GLU A 19 -0.93 -3.60 -4.85
CA GLU A 19 -2.25 -4.23 -5.07
C GLU A 19 -2.30 -5.45 -5.99
N ARG A 20 -1.22 -5.80 -6.70
CA ARG A 20 -1.17 -6.98 -7.57
C ARG A 20 0.02 -7.90 -7.39
N TYR A 21 1.08 -7.50 -6.68
CA TYR A 21 2.31 -8.29 -6.63
C TYR A 21 3.05 -8.06 -5.31
N ASP A 22 3.29 -9.13 -4.57
CA ASP A 22 4.19 -9.08 -3.42
C ASP A 22 5.64 -9.00 -3.92
N TYR A 23 6.33 -7.92 -3.59
CA TYR A 23 7.77 -7.77 -3.81
C TYR A 23 8.50 -8.08 -2.53
N SER A 24 9.51 -8.92 -2.61
CA SER A 24 10.42 -9.17 -1.49
C SER A 24 11.82 -8.73 -1.86
N LEU A 25 12.44 -7.97 -0.97
CA LEU A 25 13.83 -7.56 -1.08
C LEU A 25 14.69 -8.52 -0.27
N VAL A 26 15.68 -9.14 -0.91
CA VAL A 26 16.72 -9.94 -0.26
C VAL A 26 18.02 -9.18 -0.33
N GLU A 27 18.56 -8.78 0.81
CA GLU A 27 19.75 -7.94 0.89
C GLU A 27 20.97 -8.72 1.37
N TYR A 28 22.14 -8.37 0.80
CA TYR A 28 23.45 -8.84 1.20
C TYR A 28 24.41 -7.67 1.40
N THR A 29 25.06 -7.59 2.54
CA THR A 29 25.78 -6.37 3.01
C THR A 29 27.24 -6.22 2.56
N ASN A 30 27.83 -7.18 1.84
CA ASN A 30 29.24 -7.08 1.41
C ASN A 30 29.37 -6.56 -0.04
N ASN A 31 29.87 -5.34 -0.19
CA ASN A 31 29.96 -4.61 -1.45
C ASN A 31 31.04 -5.10 -2.45
N LYS A 32 31.97 -5.95 -2.02
CA LYS A 32 33.17 -6.30 -2.80
C LYS A 32 33.05 -7.59 -3.59
N THR A 33 32.01 -8.41 -3.36
CA THR A 33 31.92 -9.74 -3.95
C THR A 33 30.73 -9.82 -4.93
N LYS A 34 30.96 -10.33 -6.14
CA LYS A 34 29.89 -10.57 -7.11
C LYS A 34 28.94 -11.66 -6.62
N VAL A 35 27.63 -11.34 -6.59
CA VAL A 35 26.57 -12.27 -6.21
C VAL A 35 25.80 -12.72 -7.46
N LYS A 36 25.72 -14.03 -7.69
CA LYS A 36 24.87 -14.60 -8.74
C LYS A 36 23.54 -15.03 -8.12
N TRP A 37 22.49 -14.26 -8.45
CA TRP A 37 21.13 -14.52 -8.01
C TRP A 37 20.41 -15.44 -9.00
N THR A 38 19.72 -16.47 -8.48
CA THR A 38 18.90 -17.40 -9.27
C THR A 38 17.66 -17.80 -8.47
N VAL A 39 16.63 -18.28 -9.18
CA VAL A 39 15.41 -18.81 -8.57
C VAL A 39 15.25 -20.28 -8.89
N SER A 40 14.55 -21.03 -8.02
CA SER A 40 14.43 -22.50 -8.16
C SER A 40 13.37 -22.94 -9.17
N ASN A 41 12.37 -22.11 -9.44
CA ASN A 41 11.26 -22.43 -10.34
C ASN A 41 10.56 -21.14 -10.85
N ASN A 42 9.52 -21.31 -11.68
CA ASN A 42 8.78 -20.23 -12.32
C ASN A 42 7.67 -19.60 -11.45
N LYS A 43 7.58 -19.95 -10.17
CA LYS A 43 6.61 -19.34 -9.23
C LYS A 43 7.06 -17.97 -8.78
N ILE A 44 8.33 -17.66 -8.89
CA ILE A 44 8.93 -16.38 -8.61
C ILE A 44 9.83 -15.93 -9.76
N ARG A 45 10.01 -14.61 -9.90
CA ARG A 45 10.93 -14.01 -10.86
C ARG A 45 11.76 -12.92 -10.18
N ILE A 46 13.05 -12.84 -10.53
CA ILE A 46 13.89 -11.71 -10.17
C ILE A 46 13.54 -10.56 -11.12
N VAL A 47 13.07 -9.44 -10.59
CA VAL A 47 12.72 -8.23 -11.37
C VAL A 47 13.84 -7.21 -11.38
N ASN A 48 14.63 -7.16 -10.31
CA ASN A 48 15.83 -6.33 -10.22
C ASN A 48 16.89 -7.03 -9.35
N LYS A 49 18.16 -6.79 -9.63
CA LYS A 49 19.28 -7.34 -8.84
C LYS A 49 20.56 -6.54 -9.01
N ASN A 50 21.36 -6.54 -7.98
CA ASN A 50 22.76 -6.09 -8.02
C ASN A 50 23.61 -6.96 -7.08
N ASN A 51 24.83 -6.52 -6.72
CA ASN A 51 25.69 -7.27 -5.80
C ASN A 51 25.22 -7.24 -4.34
N LYS A 52 24.23 -6.43 -3.99
CA LYS A 52 23.73 -6.29 -2.62
C LYS A 52 22.38 -6.93 -2.42
N TYR A 53 21.47 -6.80 -3.41
CA TYR A 53 20.09 -7.24 -3.27
C TYR A 53 19.53 -7.84 -4.55
N ALA A 54 18.43 -8.58 -4.40
CA ALA A 54 17.56 -8.97 -5.48
C ALA A 54 16.10 -8.69 -5.10
N THR A 55 15.36 -8.06 -6.00
CA THR A 55 13.91 -7.84 -5.87
C THR A 55 13.17 -8.97 -6.57
N ILE A 56 12.27 -9.61 -5.85
CA ILE A 56 11.56 -10.81 -6.28
C ILE A 56 10.06 -10.51 -6.44
N LYS A 57 9.49 -10.98 -7.54
CA LYS A 57 8.04 -10.93 -7.80
C LYS A 57 7.47 -12.34 -7.73
N GLY A 58 6.41 -12.53 -6.92
CA GLY A 58 5.59 -13.74 -6.94
C GLY A 58 4.76 -13.82 -8.22
N LEU A 59 4.71 -14.97 -8.88
CA LEU A 59 3.96 -15.20 -10.12
C LEU A 59 2.83 -16.21 -9.95
N LYS A 60 3.06 -17.25 -9.12
CA LYS A 60 2.11 -18.34 -8.87
C LYS A 60 2.18 -18.78 -7.41
N VAL A 61 1.04 -19.17 -6.87
CA VAL A 61 0.94 -19.70 -5.50
C VAL A 61 1.86 -20.92 -5.32
N GLY A 62 2.46 -21.02 -4.15
CA GLY A 62 3.32 -22.13 -3.74
C GLY A 62 4.68 -21.67 -3.26
N SER A 63 5.61 -22.61 -3.08
CA SER A 63 6.94 -22.32 -2.57
C SER A 63 7.99 -22.31 -3.68
N ALA A 64 8.98 -21.45 -3.51
CA ALA A 64 10.17 -21.36 -4.34
C ALA A 64 11.38 -20.98 -3.47
N TYR A 65 12.58 -21.13 -3.99
CA TYR A 65 13.80 -20.67 -3.35
C TYR A 65 14.46 -19.59 -4.21
N ILE A 66 14.89 -18.52 -3.58
CA ILE A 66 15.92 -17.66 -4.16
C ILE A 66 17.29 -18.17 -3.69
N LYS A 67 18.26 -18.16 -4.59
CA LYS A 67 19.63 -18.60 -4.33
C LYS A 67 20.59 -17.47 -4.64
N ALA A 68 21.52 -17.21 -3.71
CA ALA A 68 22.64 -16.30 -3.86
C ALA A 68 23.94 -17.10 -3.87
N LYS A 69 24.64 -17.17 -5.01
CA LYS A 69 25.96 -17.81 -5.10
C LYS A 69 27.04 -16.74 -4.97
N ILE A 70 27.94 -16.93 -3.99
CA ILE A 70 29.05 -16.04 -3.65
C ILE A 70 30.34 -16.89 -3.64
N GLY A 71 31.14 -16.74 -4.67
CA GLY A 71 32.29 -17.63 -4.87
C GLY A 71 31.87 -19.08 -4.98
N LYS A 72 32.40 -19.96 -4.12
CA LYS A 72 32.07 -21.40 -4.06
C LYS A 72 30.84 -21.71 -3.21
N LYS A 73 30.32 -20.77 -2.40
CA LYS A 73 29.19 -20.99 -1.49
C LYS A 73 27.87 -20.57 -2.13
N THR A 74 26.80 -21.32 -1.84
CA THR A 74 25.43 -21.02 -2.27
C THR A 74 24.51 -20.94 -1.05
N TYR A 75 23.88 -19.79 -0.90
CA TYR A 75 22.85 -19.53 0.12
C TYR A 75 21.48 -19.64 -0.53
N ARG A 76 20.49 -20.11 0.24
CA ARG A 76 19.11 -20.21 -0.25
C ARG A 76 18.13 -19.72 0.80
N SER A 77 17.09 -18.99 0.36
CA SER A 77 15.97 -18.60 1.19
C SER A 77 14.67 -19.13 0.57
N LYS A 78 13.80 -19.71 1.41
CA LYS A 78 12.49 -20.21 0.99
C LYS A 78 11.51 -19.04 0.95
N MET A 79 10.78 -18.92 -0.14
CA MET A 79 9.69 -17.97 -0.31
C MET A 79 8.39 -18.74 -0.48
N THR A 80 7.34 -18.34 0.25
CA THR A 80 6.01 -18.92 0.10
C THR A 80 5.08 -17.84 -0.44
N ILE A 81 4.59 -18.06 -1.65
CA ILE A 81 3.62 -17.20 -2.31
C ILE A 81 2.24 -17.72 -1.96
N LYS A 82 1.46 -16.93 -1.25
CA LYS A 82 0.08 -17.23 -0.90
C LYS A 82 -0.86 -16.50 -1.87
N LYS A 83 -2.01 -17.09 -2.16
CA LYS A 83 -3.10 -16.36 -2.80
C LYS A 83 -3.50 -15.24 -1.81
N LYS A 84 -3.54 -13.98 -2.26
CA LYS A 84 -4.13 -12.92 -1.45
C LYS A 84 -5.57 -13.36 -1.20
N VAL A 85 -5.86 -13.77 0.01
CA VAL A 85 -7.23 -13.94 0.46
C VAL A 85 -7.70 -12.50 0.61
N VAL A 86 -8.41 -12.00 -0.40
CA VAL A 86 -9.29 -10.88 -0.18
C VAL A 86 -10.28 -11.43 0.83
N LYS A 87 -10.07 -11.15 2.11
CA LYS A 87 -11.12 -11.35 3.09
C LYS A 87 -12.23 -10.41 2.62
N THR A 88 -13.21 -10.96 1.92
CA THR A 88 -14.53 -10.32 1.89
C THR A 88 -14.86 -10.17 3.37
N PRO A 89 -15.01 -8.96 3.91
CA PRO A 89 -15.42 -8.83 5.28
C PRO A 89 -16.73 -9.61 5.39
N SER A 90 -16.77 -10.67 6.19
CA SER A 90 -18.02 -11.20 6.71
C SER A 90 -18.63 -10.03 7.46
N ALA A 91 -19.67 -9.43 6.89
CA ALA A 91 -20.32 -8.26 7.43
C ALA A 91 -20.73 -8.54 8.88
N PRO A 92 -20.16 -7.82 9.87
CA PRO A 92 -20.96 -7.49 11.02
C PRO A 92 -22.16 -6.71 10.45
N THR A 93 -23.32 -6.81 11.06
CA THR A 93 -24.51 -5.98 10.79
C THR A 93 -24.20 -4.52 11.16
N VAL A 94 -23.17 -3.95 10.57
CA VAL A 94 -22.79 -2.55 10.71
C VAL A 94 -23.64 -1.80 9.72
N LYS A 95 -24.46 -0.90 10.21
CA LYS A 95 -25.26 -0.03 9.38
C LYS A 95 -24.31 0.76 8.46
N ASN A 96 -24.30 0.40 7.18
CA ASN A 96 -23.48 1.10 6.18
C ASN A 96 -24.32 2.24 5.62
N TYR A 97 -23.76 3.44 5.65
CA TYR A 97 -24.34 4.61 5.02
C TYR A 97 -23.63 4.84 3.70
N THR A 98 -24.33 4.69 2.59
CA THR A 98 -23.80 4.89 1.22
C THR A 98 -24.18 6.27 0.69
N TYR A 99 -23.24 7.00 0.11
CA TYR A 99 -23.44 8.40 -0.30
C TYR A 99 -23.23 8.64 -1.81
N ASN A 100 -22.13 8.20 -2.38
CA ASN A 100 -21.69 8.50 -3.75
C ASN A 100 -21.64 10.02 -4.05
N ARG A 101 -21.24 10.82 -3.07
CA ARG A 101 -21.22 12.29 -3.13
C ARG A 101 -19.84 12.82 -3.43
N ILE A 102 -19.71 13.68 -4.44
CA ILE A 102 -18.47 14.43 -4.70
C ILE A 102 -18.26 15.43 -3.56
N ILE A 103 -17.11 15.35 -2.89
CA ILE A 103 -16.70 16.24 -1.80
C ILE A 103 -15.56 17.17 -2.21
N LEU A 104 -14.80 16.82 -3.24
CA LEU A 104 -13.81 17.66 -3.89
C LEU A 104 -13.74 17.34 -5.37
N ASP A 105 -13.66 18.37 -6.20
CA ASP A 105 -13.43 18.25 -7.64
C ASP A 105 -12.60 19.46 -8.11
N ASN A 106 -11.36 19.21 -8.53
CA ASN A 106 -10.44 20.23 -9.02
C ASN A 106 -9.69 19.73 -10.27
N ASP A 107 -8.67 20.45 -10.70
CA ASP A 107 -7.84 20.10 -11.86
C ASP A 107 -6.97 18.86 -11.65
N LYS A 108 -6.60 18.52 -10.42
CA LYS A 108 -5.72 17.41 -10.07
C LYS A 108 -6.46 16.10 -9.84
N LEU A 109 -7.62 16.17 -9.14
CA LEU A 109 -8.37 14.97 -8.80
C LEU A 109 -9.84 15.23 -8.47
N GLN A 110 -10.61 14.14 -8.40
CA GLN A 110 -11.97 14.14 -7.86
C GLN A 110 -12.04 13.16 -6.69
N ILE A 111 -12.61 13.58 -5.56
CA ILE A 111 -12.89 12.73 -4.39
C ILE A 111 -14.40 12.59 -4.24
N LYS A 112 -14.86 11.34 -4.18
CA LYS A 112 -16.24 11.00 -3.81
C LYS A 112 -16.25 10.27 -2.47
N LEU A 113 -17.10 10.71 -1.56
CA LEU A 113 -17.44 9.92 -0.38
C LEU A 113 -18.33 8.76 -0.83
N ALA A 114 -17.89 7.53 -0.64
CA ALA A 114 -18.60 6.33 -1.07
C ALA A 114 -19.51 5.79 0.06
N TYR A 115 -18.93 5.50 1.21
CA TYR A 115 -19.69 5.04 2.38
C TYR A 115 -18.97 5.34 3.71
N THR A 116 -19.72 5.25 4.80
CA THR A 116 -19.22 5.30 6.19
C THR A 116 -19.77 4.16 7.02
N THR A 117 -18.96 3.72 7.98
CA THR A 117 -19.34 2.74 9.03
C THR A 117 -18.80 3.21 10.38
N SER A 118 -19.03 2.45 11.43
CA SER A 118 -18.45 2.74 12.77
C SER A 118 -16.93 2.57 12.85
N SER A 119 -16.29 2.00 11.82
CA SER A 119 -14.85 1.68 11.83
C SER A 119 -14.09 2.19 10.61
N GLU A 120 -14.77 2.72 9.59
CA GLU A 120 -14.11 3.17 8.38
C GLU A 120 -14.94 4.15 7.55
N ILE A 121 -14.23 4.94 6.74
CA ILE A 121 -14.78 5.77 5.69
C ILE A 121 -14.13 5.36 4.38
N ALA A 122 -14.93 5.21 3.33
CA ALA A 122 -14.43 4.91 2.00
C ALA A 122 -14.62 6.08 1.05
N PHE A 123 -13.56 6.38 0.33
CA PHE A 123 -13.56 7.35 -0.77
C PHE A 123 -13.23 6.66 -2.07
N SER A 124 -13.81 7.15 -3.16
CA SER A 124 -13.36 6.87 -4.53
C SER A 124 -12.59 8.09 -5.01
N VAL A 125 -11.31 7.93 -5.33
CA VAL A 125 -10.41 9.01 -5.73
C VAL A 125 -10.00 8.78 -7.18
N TYR A 126 -10.35 9.73 -8.06
CA TYR A 126 -9.95 9.74 -9.46
C TYR A 126 -8.80 10.72 -9.67
N ASN A 127 -7.68 10.22 -10.18
CA ASN A 127 -6.52 11.02 -10.55
C ASN A 127 -6.70 11.63 -11.94
N LYS A 128 -6.83 12.95 -12.01
CA LYS A 128 -6.97 13.70 -13.27
C LYS A 128 -5.64 14.08 -13.91
N THR A 129 -4.51 13.89 -13.20
CA THR A 129 -3.17 14.25 -13.68
C THR A 129 -2.59 13.18 -14.60
N ASP A 130 -1.47 13.49 -15.24
CA ASP A 130 -0.72 12.55 -16.08
C ASP A 130 0.38 11.81 -15.29
N SER A 131 0.43 11.97 -13.97
CA SER A 131 1.46 11.41 -13.09
C SER A 131 0.85 10.48 -12.04
N LEU A 132 1.62 9.48 -11.61
CA LEU A 132 1.33 8.66 -10.44
C LEU A 132 1.51 9.50 -9.18
N PHE A 133 0.58 9.40 -8.23
CA PHE A 133 0.76 9.95 -6.88
C PHE A 133 0.23 9.00 -5.80
N LYS A 134 0.76 9.15 -4.58
CA LYS A 134 0.20 8.55 -3.37
C LYS A 134 -0.81 9.52 -2.77
N PHE A 135 -1.95 9.01 -2.33
CA PHE A 135 -3.03 9.78 -1.72
C PHE A 135 -3.15 9.41 -0.24
N ASP A 136 -3.24 10.43 0.63
CA ASP A 136 -3.34 10.22 2.07
C ASP A 136 -4.33 11.21 2.71
N CYS A 137 -4.71 10.97 3.97
CA CYS A 137 -5.56 11.83 4.77
C CYS A 137 -4.83 12.24 6.05
N GLU A 138 -4.70 13.54 6.28
CA GLU A 138 -4.04 14.09 7.46
C GLU A 138 -5.00 14.13 8.66
N TYR A 139 -6.19 14.66 8.46
CA TYR A 139 -7.29 14.64 9.43
C TYR A 139 -8.64 14.86 8.75
N PHE A 140 -9.72 14.56 9.45
CA PHE A 140 -11.06 14.78 8.93
C PHE A 140 -12.07 15.05 10.03
N LYS A 141 -13.20 15.64 9.63
CA LYS A 141 -14.38 15.87 10.47
C LYS A 141 -15.59 15.20 9.85
N LEU A 142 -16.34 14.49 10.66
CA LEU A 142 -17.68 14.03 10.34
C LEU A 142 -18.66 14.68 11.29
N ASN A 143 -19.68 15.35 10.75
CA ASN A 143 -20.70 16.03 11.55
C ASN A 143 -20.09 16.93 12.63
N ASP A 144 -19.05 17.71 12.25
CA ASP A 144 -18.28 18.61 13.12
C ASP A 144 -17.46 17.93 14.24
N THR A 145 -17.39 16.60 14.27
CA THR A 145 -16.51 15.86 15.19
C THR A 145 -15.18 15.57 14.50
N ASP A 146 -14.08 15.92 15.16
CA ASP A 146 -12.72 15.64 14.69
C ASP A 146 -12.38 14.17 14.84
N TYR A 147 -11.68 13.64 13.83
CA TYR A 147 -11.13 12.30 13.80
C TYR A 147 -9.73 12.31 13.20
N GLU A 148 -8.88 11.45 13.72
CA GLU A 148 -7.58 11.15 13.15
C GLU A 148 -7.62 9.78 12.45
N PRO A 149 -6.91 9.62 11.32
CA PRO A 149 -6.75 8.32 10.69
C PRO A 149 -6.04 7.34 11.63
N ASP A 150 -6.52 6.10 11.66
CA ASP A 150 -5.84 5.00 12.35
C ASP A 150 -4.54 4.64 11.62
N GLU A 151 -3.50 4.22 12.34
CA GLU A 151 -2.23 3.73 11.78
C GLU A 151 -2.41 2.57 10.79
N MET A 152 -3.53 1.86 10.84
CA MET A 152 -3.89 0.80 9.90
C MET A 152 -4.45 1.32 8.57
N THR A 153 -4.61 2.63 8.40
CA THR A 153 -5.01 3.24 7.14
C THR A 153 -3.90 3.03 6.09
N THR A 154 -4.28 2.53 4.92
CA THR A 154 -3.34 2.27 3.83
C THR A 154 -3.55 3.28 2.72
N SER A 155 -2.56 4.14 2.52
CA SER A 155 -2.57 5.17 1.47
C SER A 155 -2.29 4.55 0.09
N PRO A 156 -3.21 4.63 -0.88
CA PRO A 156 -3.03 4.06 -2.20
C PRO A 156 -2.14 4.91 -3.10
N TYR A 157 -1.41 4.25 -4.00
CA TYR A 157 -0.87 4.90 -5.19
C TYR A 157 -1.93 4.86 -6.30
N ILE A 158 -2.20 6.02 -6.91
CA ILE A 158 -3.22 6.19 -7.94
C ILE A 158 -2.52 6.58 -9.25
N ALA A 159 -2.60 5.69 -10.25
CA ALA A 159 -2.00 5.94 -11.55
C ALA A 159 -2.71 7.08 -12.29
N SER A 160 -2.04 7.65 -13.30
CA SER A 160 -2.62 8.65 -14.21
C SER A 160 -3.97 8.18 -14.75
N LYS A 161 -4.99 9.04 -14.69
CA LYS A 161 -6.34 8.81 -15.21
C LYS A 161 -7.03 7.54 -14.64
N ASP A 162 -6.55 7.05 -13.47
CA ASP A 162 -7.12 5.87 -12.79
C ASP A 162 -7.95 6.29 -11.57
N THR A 163 -8.82 5.38 -11.14
CA THR A 163 -9.66 5.54 -9.94
C THR A 163 -9.29 4.47 -8.91
N ARG A 164 -9.11 4.88 -7.66
CA ARG A 164 -8.83 3.97 -6.54
C ARG A 164 -9.74 4.25 -5.36
N ASN A 165 -10.06 3.19 -4.65
CA ASN A 165 -10.71 3.31 -3.35
C ASN A 165 -9.65 3.54 -2.27
N PHE A 166 -9.86 4.60 -1.49
CA PHE A 166 -9.13 4.90 -0.29
C PHE A 166 -10.02 4.60 0.92
N ILE A 167 -9.61 3.67 1.76
CA ILE A 167 -10.34 3.28 2.96
C ILE A 167 -9.58 3.78 4.17
N LEU A 168 -10.14 4.76 4.82
CA LEU A 168 -9.64 5.40 6.02
C LEU A 168 -10.20 4.68 7.23
N LYS A 169 -9.34 4.13 8.06
CA LYS A 169 -9.69 3.46 9.32
C LYS A 169 -9.80 4.48 10.42
N ALA A 170 -10.91 4.49 11.14
CA ALA A 170 -11.12 5.34 12.30
C ALA A 170 -12.26 4.80 13.17
N LYS A 171 -12.22 5.07 14.47
CA LYS A 171 -13.31 4.73 15.39
C LYS A 171 -14.39 5.81 15.35
N ILE A 172 -15.43 5.61 14.55
CA ILE A 172 -16.47 6.59 14.26
C ILE A 172 -17.68 6.36 15.17
N LYS A 173 -17.99 7.33 16.03
CA LYS A 173 -19.11 7.24 16.97
C LYS A 173 -20.47 7.36 16.28
N ASN A 174 -20.58 8.29 15.33
CA ASN A 174 -21.80 8.48 14.53
C ASN A 174 -21.46 8.36 13.04
N PRO A 175 -21.65 7.18 12.44
CA PRO A 175 -21.27 6.94 11.05
C PRO A 175 -22.23 7.56 10.02
N GLU A 176 -23.43 8.02 10.41
CA GLU A 176 -24.29 8.76 9.49
C GLU A 176 -23.69 10.13 9.20
N CYS A 177 -23.14 10.29 7.98
CA CYS A 177 -22.50 11.52 7.57
C CYS A 177 -23.48 12.49 6.94
N THR A 178 -23.71 13.60 7.62
CA THR A 178 -24.49 14.74 7.09
C THR A 178 -23.60 15.84 6.56
N SER A 179 -22.37 15.96 7.12
CA SER A 179 -21.36 16.87 6.63
C SER A 179 -19.97 16.25 6.77
N PHE A 180 -19.09 16.58 5.83
CA PHE A 180 -17.69 16.18 5.79
C PHE A 180 -16.80 17.40 5.62
N ALA A 181 -15.66 17.41 6.29
CA ALA A 181 -14.54 18.33 6.01
C ALA A 181 -13.24 17.56 6.28
N GLY A 182 -12.12 17.99 5.68
CA GLY A 182 -10.84 17.31 5.93
C GLY A 182 -9.69 17.89 5.12
N VAL A 183 -8.49 17.41 5.44
CA VAL A 183 -7.27 17.70 4.71
C VAL A 183 -6.69 16.41 4.21
N PHE A 184 -6.48 16.34 2.91
CA PHE A 184 -5.78 15.26 2.24
C PHE A 184 -4.44 15.74 1.72
N SER A 185 -3.50 14.82 1.54
CA SER A 185 -2.20 15.09 0.94
C SER A 185 -1.97 14.25 -0.31
N ILE A 186 -1.27 14.84 -1.26
CA ILE A 186 -0.77 14.17 -2.46
C ILE A 186 0.75 14.10 -2.35
N TRP A 187 1.30 12.90 -2.54
CA TRP A 187 2.71 12.63 -2.47
C TRP A 187 3.23 12.14 -3.82
N ALA A 188 4.37 12.64 -4.24
CA ALA A 188 5.10 12.10 -5.38
C ALA A 188 5.62 10.68 -5.07
N SER A 189 5.96 9.94 -6.12
CA SER A 189 6.51 8.58 -5.99
C SER A 189 7.87 8.51 -5.28
N ASP A 190 8.59 9.62 -5.21
CA ASP A 190 9.87 9.79 -4.50
C ASP A 190 9.70 10.17 -3.02
N GLY A 191 8.45 10.35 -2.54
CA GLY A 191 8.12 10.59 -1.14
C GLY A 191 8.01 12.06 -0.72
N TYR A 192 8.03 12.99 -1.67
CA TYR A 192 7.77 14.42 -1.37
C TYR A 192 6.28 14.75 -1.46
N ILE A 193 5.81 15.63 -0.58
CA ILE A 193 4.45 16.17 -0.64
C ILE A 193 4.35 17.11 -1.84
N ILE A 194 3.41 16.83 -2.74
CA ILE A 194 3.10 17.67 -3.90
C ILE A 194 2.12 18.77 -3.50
N ASP A 195 1.10 18.44 -2.70
CA ASP A 195 0.02 19.34 -2.36
C ASP A 195 -0.77 18.90 -1.13
N TYR A 196 -1.40 19.88 -0.46
CA TYR A 196 -2.41 19.69 0.55
C TYR A 196 -3.77 20.14 0.02
N LEU A 197 -4.76 19.28 0.12
CA LEU A 197 -6.11 19.48 -0.41
C LEU A 197 -7.09 19.70 0.74
N ASN A 198 -7.56 20.93 0.88
CA ASN A 198 -8.55 21.28 1.88
C ASN A 198 -9.96 21.04 1.34
N VAL A 199 -10.70 20.12 1.95
CA VAL A 199 -12.12 19.94 1.74
C VAL A 199 -12.86 20.76 2.79
N SER A 200 -13.42 21.90 2.36
CA SER A 200 -14.28 22.72 3.21
C SER A 200 -15.54 21.93 3.60
N LYS A 201 -16.19 22.33 4.71
CA LYS A 201 -17.41 21.67 5.16
C LYS A 201 -18.44 21.54 4.05
N THR A 202 -18.66 20.30 3.62
CA THR A 202 -19.58 19.95 2.52
C THR A 202 -20.74 19.14 3.07
N THR A 203 -21.96 19.55 2.71
CA THR A 203 -23.17 18.76 3.03
C THR A 203 -23.20 17.50 2.17
N VAL A 204 -23.41 16.35 2.82
CA VAL A 204 -23.36 15.02 2.18
C VAL A 204 -24.77 14.48 1.87
N LYS A 205 -25.79 14.95 2.55
CA LYS A 205 -27.21 14.59 2.29
C LYS A 205 -27.79 15.38 1.14
#